data_dbe620332a36ca6818778046b6eeaefb
#
_entry.id   dbe620332a36ca6818778046b6eeaefb
#
_cell.length_a   1.000
_cell.length_b   1.000
_cell.length_c   1.000
_cell.angle_alpha   90.00
_cell.angle_beta   90.00
_cell.angle_gamma   90.00
#
_symmetry.space_group_name_H-M   'P 1'
#
loop_
_entity.id
_entity.type
_entity.pdbx_description
1 polymer ?
#
loop_
_entity_poly.entity_id
_entity_poly.type
_entity_poly.pdbx_seq_one_letter_code
_entity_poly.pdbx_strand_id
1 'polypeptide(L)'
;MMHGPLRDQDDRSDTAAGNALVAAFERGLAFCNYIIVVLAAVALVLACVILSYSVLSRALFHSPNYWQDEAAVFLLVGATFMTAAYVQGQRGHIGIEAFVGLLPPMVNRARLWLVDVASFLFCAFFAWKSWTLAHEAWVDGQVSNSMWSPPLAIPYGLMAAGMTLLCLQILLQLMIPLTGAARQ
;
A
#
# COMPACT_ATOMS: atom_id res chain seq x y z
N MET A 1 -28.94 40.68 23.25
CA MET A 1 -28.50 39.27 23.29
C MET A 1 -27.16 39.18 22.59
N MET A 2 -26.10 39.26 23.39
CA MET A 2 -24.71 39.23 22.93
C MET A 2 -24.25 37.77 22.97
N HIS A 3 -24.28 37.05 21.85
CA HIS A 3 -23.69 35.72 21.74
C HIS A 3 -22.26 35.90 21.25
N GLY A 4 -21.32 35.57 22.14
CA GLY A 4 -19.98 36.07 22.14
C GLY A 4 -19.01 35.42 21.15
N PRO A 5 -17.88 36.08 20.89
CA PRO A 5 -16.80 35.67 19.97
C PRO A 5 -16.02 34.41 20.40
N LEU A 6 -16.32 33.84 21.56
CA LEU A 6 -15.59 32.74 22.17
C LEU A 6 -15.89 31.38 21.48
N ARG A 7 -17.11 31.21 20.92
CA ARG A 7 -17.51 29.95 20.26
C ARG A 7 -16.89 29.81 18.87
N ASP A 8 -16.62 30.95 18.21
CA ASP A 8 -15.98 30.99 16.88
C ASP A 8 -14.47 30.73 16.95
N GLN A 9 -13.84 30.96 18.09
CA GLN A 9 -12.44 30.65 18.36
C GLN A 9 -12.24 29.17 18.70
N ASP A 10 -13.14 28.53 19.42
CA ASP A 10 -13.07 27.09 19.73
C ASP A 10 -13.25 26.22 18.46
N ASP A 11 -14.24 26.55 17.61
CA ASP A 11 -14.45 25.85 16.34
C ASP A 11 -13.24 25.99 15.38
N ARG A 12 -12.55 27.13 15.41
CA ARG A 12 -11.34 27.36 14.60
C ARG A 12 -10.12 26.62 15.16
N SER A 13 -10.03 26.47 16.48
CA SER A 13 -8.93 25.75 17.12
C SER A 13 -9.05 24.23 16.88
N ASP A 14 -10.27 23.69 16.92
CA ASP A 14 -10.53 22.27 16.69
C ASP A 14 -10.34 21.88 15.22
N THR A 15 -10.75 22.74 14.30
CA THR A 15 -10.50 22.52 12.86
C THR A 15 -9.00 22.66 12.50
N ALA A 16 -8.28 23.59 13.13
CA ALA A 16 -6.84 23.74 12.94
C ALA A 16 -6.05 22.56 13.53
N ALA A 17 -6.45 22.05 14.69
CA ALA A 17 -5.86 20.87 15.30
C ALA A 17 -6.12 19.60 14.46
N GLY A 18 -7.34 19.42 13.95
CA GLY A 18 -7.69 18.33 13.04
C GLY A 18 -6.87 18.35 11.75
N ASN A 19 -6.70 19.52 11.14
CA ASN A 19 -5.89 19.68 9.94
C ASN A 19 -4.40 19.43 10.20
N ALA A 20 -3.88 19.83 11.37
CA ALA A 20 -2.50 19.58 11.75
C ALA A 20 -2.21 18.08 11.97
N LEU A 21 -3.16 17.35 12.59
CA LEU A 21 -3.06 15.90 12.78
C LEU A 21 -3.08 15.16 11.44
N VAL A 22 -3.97 15.51 10.53
CA VAL A 22 -4.04 14.92 9.18
C VAL A 22 -2.73 15.18 8.43
N ALA A 23 -2.22 16.41 8.45
CA ALA A 23 -0.97 16.76 7.80
C ALA A 23 0.27 16.06 8.42
N ALA A 24 0.27 15.81 9.73
CA ALA A 24 1.32 15.04 10.39
C ALA A 24 1.25 13.56 9.99
N PHE A 25 0.05 13.00 9.92
CA PHE A 25 -0.17 11.62 9.51
C PHE A 25 0.20 11.39 8.03
N GLU A 26 -0.16 12.34 7.15
CA GLU A 26 0.26 12.32 5.74
C GLU A 26 1.78 12.31 5.59
N ARG A 27 2.48 13.18 6.32
CA ARG A 27 3.96 13.23 6.29
C ARG A 27 4.58 11.94 6.80
N GLY A 28 4.04 11.37 7.88
CA GLY A 28 4.49 10.09 8.42
C GLY A 28 4.30 8.96 7.41
N LEU A 29 3.13 8.90 6.77
CA LEU A 29 2.83 7.86 5.77
C LEU A 29 3.68 8.03 4.50
N ALA A 30 3.89 9.26 4.04
CA ALA A 30 4.76 9.56 2.90
C ALA A 30 6.20 9.14 3.15
N PHE A 31 6.72 9.38 4.36
CA PHE A 31 8.06 8.96 4.77
C PHE A 31 8.18 7.42 4.84
N CYS A 32 7.20 6.74 5.46
CA CYS A 32 7.13 5.29 5.46
C CYS A 32 7.09 4.72 4.05
N ASN A 33 6.23 5.24 3.19
CA ASN A 33 6.10 4.82 1.81
C ASN A 33 7.41 5.01 1.02
N TYR A 34 8.13 6.10 1.25
CA TYR A 34 9.44 6.33 0.60
C TYR A 34 10.47 5.26 1.00
N ILE A 35 10.59 4.96 2.30
CA ILE A 35 11.48 3.91 2.79
C ILE A 35 11.11 2.56 2.17
N ILE A 36 9.82 2.24 2.15
CA ILE A 36 9.31 0.99 1.58
C ILE A 36 9.69 0.87 0.10
N VAL A 37 9.56 1.94 -0.68
CA VAL A 37 9.91 1.93 -2.11
C VAL A 37 11.40 1.69 -2.31
N VAL A 38 12.26 2.32 -1.50
CA VAL A 38 13.71 2.09 -1.57
C VAL A 38 14.04 0.63 -1.22
N LEU A 39 13.44 0.09 -0.14
CA LEU A 39 13.63 -1.32 0.22
C LEU A 39 13.12 -2.28 -0.86
N ALA A 40 11.98 -1.97 -1.46
CA ALA A 40 11.41 -2.77 -2.55
C ALA A 40 12.30 -2.73 -3.81
N ALA A 41 12.87 -1.57 -4.14
CA ALA A 41 13.82 -1.46 -5.25
C ALA A 41 15.06 -2.33 -5.01
N VAL A 42 15.61 -2.31 -3.79
CA VAL A 42 16.72 -3.19 -3.41
C VAL A 42 16.30 -4.66 -3.48
N ALA A 43 15.10 -5.00 -2.98
CA ALA A 43 14.58 -6.37 -3.04
C ALA A 43 14.42 -6.87 -4.49
N LEU A 44 13.95 -6.00 -5.41
CA LEU A 44 13.85 -6.34 -6.84
C LEU A 44 15.23 -6.60 -7.46
N VAL A 45 16.22 -5.75 -7.18
CA VAL A 45 17.60 -5.96 -7.67
C VAL A 45 18.17 -7.27 -7.12
N LEU A 46 17.97 -7.53 -5.82
CA LEU A 46 18.40 -8.79 -5.19
C LEU A 46 17.72 -10.00 -5.83
N ALA A 47 16.41 -9.94 -6.07
CA ALA A 47 15.68 -11.01 -6.74
C ALA A 47 16.25 -11.28 -8.15
N CYS A 48 16.52 -10.23 -8.92
CA CYS A 48 17.17 -10.37 -10.24
C CYS A 48 18.54 -11.03 -10.16
N VAL A 49 19.39 -10.63 -9.21
CA VAL A 49 20.72 -11.21 -9.01
C VAL A 49 20.60 -12.68 -8.60
N ILE A 50 19.73 -13.01 -7.64
CA ILE A 50 19.50 -14.38 -7.17
C ILE A 50 19.03 -15.28 -8.32
N LEU A 51 18.04 -14.83 -9.12
CA LEU A 51 17.54 -15.60 -10.25
C LEU A 51 18.59 -15.78 -11.35
N SER A 52 19.34 -14.71 -11.67
CA SER A 52 20.43 -14.79 -12.65
C SER A 52 21.51 -15.78 -12.20
N TYR A 53 21.89 -15.71 -10.92
CA TYR A 53 22.83 -16.67 -10.33
C TYR A 53 22.27 -18.10 -10.32
N SER A 54 20.98 -18.28 -10.01
CA SER A 54 20.30 -19.59 -10.05
C SER A 54 20.37 -20.23 -11.42
N VAL A 55 20.06 -19.47 -12.49
CA VAL A 55 20.13 -19.93 -13.87
C VAL A 55 21.57 -20.30 -14.27
N LEU A 56 22.53 -19.43 -13.94
CA LEU A 56 23.95 -19.67 -14.27
C LEU A 56 24.52 -20.90 -13.55
N SER A 57 24.19 -21.06 -12.27
CA SER A 57 24.58 -22.20 -11.45
C SER A 57 24.05 -23.52 -12.02
N ARG A 58 22.78 -23.55 -12.44
CA ARG A 58 22.18 -24.73 -13.07
C ARG A 58 22.84 -25.05 -14.42
N ALA A 59 23.15 -24.01 -15.21
CA ALA A 59 23.75 -24.19 -16.51
C ALA A 59 25.19 -24.71 -16.43
N LEU A 60 25.98 -24.22 -15.47
CA LEU A 60 27.41 -24.55 -15.36
C LEU A 60 27.67 -25.77 -14.45
N PHE A 61 26.97 -25.90 -13.35
CA PHE A 61 27.26 -26.90 -12.31
C PHE A 61 26.23 -28.03 -12.25
N HIS A 62 25.13 -27.94 -13.01
CA HIS A 62 24.02 -28.91 -13.01
C HIS A 62 23.46 -29.18 -11.60
N SER A 63 23.64 -28.21 -10.69
CA SER A 63 23.25 -28.31 -9.29
C SER A 63 21.90 -27.62 -9.08
N PRO A 64 20.81 -28.32 -8.71
CA PRO A 64 19.53 -27.71 -8.43
C PRO A 64 19.57 -27.02 -7.06
N ASN A 65 19.44 -25.71 -7.05
CA ASN A 65 19.33 -24.90 -5.84
C ASN A 65 17.88 -24.42 -5.66
N TYR A 66 17.11 -25.10 -4.84
CA TYR A 66 15.67 -24.85 -4.68
C TYR A 66 15.36 -23.59 -3.86
N TRP A 67 16.23 -23.17 -2.92
CA TRP A 67 16.00 -22.03 -2.06
C TRP A 67 16.03 -20.68 -2.79
N GLN A 68 16.76 -20.57 -3.89
CA GLN A 68 16.96 -19.33 -4.63
C GLN A 68 15.67 -18.85 -5.29
N ASP A 69 14.94 -19.75 -5.91
CA ASP A 69 13.71 -19.45 -6.62
C ASP A 69 12.62 -18.98 -5.63
N GLU A 70 12.51 -19.63 -4.47
CA GLU A 70 11.56 -19.22 -3.42
C GLU A 70 11.94 -17.91 -2.75
N ALA A 71 13.21 -17.70 -2.44
CA ALA A 71 13.70 -16.45 -1.90
C ALA A 71 13.38 -15.27 -2.84
N ALA A 72 13.58 -15.46 -4.15
CA ALA A 72 13.23 -14.46 -5.15
C ALA A 72 11.72 -14.19 -5.20
N VAL A 73 10.89 -15.25 -5.13
CA VAL A 73 9.42 -15.08 -5.08
C VAL A 73 9.00 -14.30 -3.84
N PHE A 74 9.55 -14.55 -2.67
CA PHE A 74 9.23 -13.81 -1.44
C PHE A 74 9.62 -12.35 -1.53
N LEU A 75 10.79 -12.05 -2.11
CA LEU A 75 11.22 -10.67 -2.37
C LEU A 75 10.29 -9.95 -3.35
N LEU A 76 9.86 -10.63 -4.42
CA LEU A 76 8.94 -10.08 -5.41
C LEU A 76 7.56 -9.82 -4.82
N VAL A 77 7.01 -10.76 -4.05
CA VAL A 77 5.73 -10.59 -3.35
C VAL A 77 5.81 -9.39 -2.40
N GLY A 78 6.85 -9.35 -1.55
CA GLY A 78 7.06 -8.23 -0.63
C GLY A 78 7.16 -6.88 -1.36
N ALA A 79 8.02 -6.80 -2.38
CA ALA A 79 8.18 -5.59 -3.16
C ALA A 79 6.87 -5.12 -3.81
N THR A 80 6.11 -6.03 -4.41
CA THR A 80 4.85 -5.70 -5.11
C THR A 80 3.79 -5.17 -4.15
N PHE A 81 3.50 -5.89 -3.07
CA PHE A 81 2.42 -5.50 -2.15
C PHE A 81 2.80 -4.28 -1.29
N MET A 82 4.05 -4.17 -0.87
CA MET A 82 4.49 -3.04 -0.06
C MET A 82 4.55 -1.74 -0.85
N THR A 83 4.87 -1.78 -2.16
CA THR A 83 4.90 -0.57 -3.00
C THR A 83 3.52 -0.10 -3.48
N ALA A 84 2.49 -0.94 -3.40
CA ALA A 84 1.14 -0.60 -3.86
C ALA A 84 0.60 0.68 -3.20
N ALA A 85 0.85 0.88 -1.90
CA ALA A 85 0.44 2.09 -1.18
C ALA A 85 1.14 3.35 -1.70
N TYR A 86 2.43 3.27 -2.05
CA TYR A 86 3.16 4.39 -2.64
C TYR A 86 2.60 4.76 -4.02
N VAL A 87 2.37 3.78 -4.89
CA VAL A 87 1.81 4.01 -6.23
C VAL A 87 0.42 4.65 -6.12
N GLN A 88 -0.39 4.19 -5.18
CA GLN A 88 -1.70 4.80 -4.90
C GLN A 88 -1.54 6.25 -4.41
N GLY A 89 -0.56 6.52 -3.54
CA GLY A 89 -0.26 7.86 -3.04
C GLY A 89 0.07 8.86 -4.15
N GLN A 90 0.78 8.41 -5.18
CA GLN A 90 1.11 9.23 -6.36
C GLN A 90 -0.06 9.41 -7.32
N ARG A 91 -1.25 8.85 -7.01
CA ARG A 91 -2.41 8.83 -7.91
C ARG A 91 -2.06 8.42 -9.34
N GLY A 92 -1.19 7.44 -9.49
CA GLY A 92 -0.59 6.98 -10.75
C GLY A 92 -1.58 6.35 -11.76
N HIS A 93 -2.86 6.71 -11.72
CA HIS A 93 -3.88 6.27 -12.67
C HIS A 93 -3.81 7.05 -14.00
N ILE A 94 -2.65 7.04 -14.61
CA ILE A 94 -2.32 7.77 -15.84
C ILE A 94 -3.25 7.41 -17.03
N GLY A 95 -3.89 6.23 -16.99
CA GLY A 95 -4.68 5.75 -18.13
C GLY A 95 -6.07 6.37 -18.30
N ILE A 96 -6.59 7.10 -17.33
CA ILE A 96 -7.99 7.58 -17.35
C ILE A 96 -8.09 9.09 -17.59
N GLU A 97 -6.99 9.83 -17.46
CA GLU A 97 -6.98 11.29 -17.63
C GLU A 97 -7.40 11.75 -19.03
N ALA A 98 -7.12 10.97 -20.06
CA ALA A 98 -7.52 11.29 -21.43
C ALA A 98 -9.05 11.38 -21.62
N PHE A 99 -9.84 10.63 -20.84
CA PHE A 99 -11.30 10.67 -20.88
C PHE A 99 -11.92 11.68 -19.91
N VAL A 100 -11.17 12.11 -18.90
CA VAL A 100 -11.65 13.02 -17.84
C VAL A 100 -11.89 14.43 -18.38
N GLY A 101 -11.12 14.87 -19.38
CA GLY A 101 -11.28 16.19 -19.99
C GLY A 101 -12.62 16.42 -20.71
N LEU A 102 -13.37 15.35 -20.99
CA LEU A 102 -14.66 15.39 -21.69
C LEU A 102 -15.88 15.43 -20.77
N LEU A 103 -15.70 15.22 -19.45
CA LEU A 103 -16.81 15.16 -18.50
C LEU A 103 -16.99 16.47 -17.70
N PRO A 104 -18.24 16.85 -17.37
CA PRO A 104 -18.52 17.96 -16.46
C PRO A 104 -17.83 17.76 -15.10
N PRO A 105 -17.32 18.83 -14.45
CA PRO A 105 -16.53 18.72 -13.21
C PRO A 105 -17.28 18.05 -12.06
N MET A 106 -18.60 18.19 -12.01
CA MET A 106 -19.45 17.58 -10.99
C MET A 106 -19.54 16.05 -11.13
N VAL A 107 -19.68 15.56 -12.36
CA VAL A 107 -19.73 14.10 -12.67
C VAL A 107 -18.37 13.46 -12.42
N ASN A 108 -17.30 14.18 -12.75
CA ASN A 108 -15.94 13.68 -12.51
C ASN A 108 -15.64 13.53 -11.01
N ARG A 109 -16.07 14.49 -10.17
CA ARG A 109 -15.91 14.40 -8.71
C ARG A 109 -16.69 13.21 -8.12
N ALA A 110 -17.94 13.01 -8.53
CA ALA A 110 -18.77 11.89 -8.08
C ALA A 110 -18.15 10.54 -8.49
N ARG A 111 -17.63 10.45 -9.71
CA ARG A 111 -16.94 9.26 -10.21
C ARG A 111 -15.67 8.94 -9.39
N LEU A 112 -14.81 9.94 -9.16
CA LEU A 112 -13.58 9.75 -8.36
C LEU A 112 -13.92 9.27 -6.97
N TRP A 113 -14.90 9.89 -6.31
CA TRP A 113 -15.32 9.46 -4.98
C TRP A 113 -15.87 8.02 -4.97
N LEU A 114 -16.69 7.66 -5.97
CA LEU A 114 -17.22 6.30 -6.09
C LEU A 114 -16.11 5.27 -6.30
N VAL A 115 -15.12 5.57 -7.15
CA VAL A 115 -13.97 4.70 -7.41
C VAL A 115 -13.12 4.54 -6.14
N ASP A 116 -12.84 5.63 -5.43
CA ASP A 116 -12.05 5.59 -4.20
C ASP A 116 -12.77 4.76 -3.11
N VAL A 117 -14.09 4.91 -2.94
CA VAL A 117 -14.90 4.12 -2.00
C VAL A 117 -14.92 2.64 -2.39
N ALA A 118 -15.17 2.31 -3.67
CA ALA A 118 -15.17 0.94 -4.13
C ALA A 118 -13.80 0.28 -3.96
N SER A 119 -12.72 1.00 -4.29
CA SER A 119 -11.35 0.55 -4.10
C SER A 119 -11.02 0.33 -2.64
N PHE A 120 -11.46 1.23 -1.76
CA PHE A 120 -11.27 1.07 -0.31
C PHE A 120 -11.96 -0.19 0.23
N LEU A 121 -13.22 -0.40 -0.13
CA LEU A 121 -13.97 -1.58 0.32
C LEU A 121 -13.33 -2.88 -0.16
N PHE A 122 -12.90 -2.92 -1.42
CA PHE A 122 -12.21 -4.08 -1.98
C PHE A 122 -10.88 -4.34 -1.27
N CYS A 123 -10.05 -3.31 -1.11
CA CYS A 123 -8.75 -3.43 -0.44
C CYS A 123 -8.89 -3.78 1.04
N ALA A 124 -9.89 -3.24 1.74
CA ALA A 124 -10.17 -3.55 3.14
C ALA A 124 -10.58 -5.03 3.31
N PHE A 125 -11.47 -5.53 2.44
CA PHE A 125 -11.82 -6.94 2.43
C PHE A 125 -10.61 -7.83 2.15
N PHE A 126 -9.78 -7.45 1.18
CA PHE A 126 -8.58 -8.20 0.83
C PHE A 126 -7.54 -8.18 1.97
N ALA A 127 -7.33 -7.03 2.61
CA ALA A 127 -6.44 -6.89 3.76
C ALA A 127 -6.90 -7.80 4.91
N TRP A 128 -8.20 -7.81 5.23
CA TRP A 128 -8.75 -8.68 6.25
C TRP A 128 -8.50 -10.17 5.96
N LYS A 129 -8.77 -10.60 4.73
CA LYS A 129 -8.49 -11.99 4.31
C LYS A 129 -7.01 -12.32 4.30
N SER A 130 -6.15 -11.36 3.93
CA SER A 130 -4.70 -11.56 3.98
C SER A 130 -4.19 -11.74 5.41
N TRP A 131 -4.74 -10.99 6.38
CA TRP A 131 -4.40 -11.18 7.80
C TRP A 131 -4.90 -12.54 8.33
N THR A 132 -6.10 -12.98 7.94
CA THR A 132 -6.59 -14.31 8.29
C THR A 132 -5.65 -15.39 7.77
N LEU A 133 -5.25 -15.29 6.50
CA LEU A 133 -4.33 -16.24 5.87
C LEU A 133 -2.94 -16.24 6.52
N ALA A 134 -2.40 -15.05 6.83
CA ALA A 134 -1.12 -14.91 7.52
C ALA A 134 -1.16 -15.53 8.93
N HIS A 135 -2.27 -15.32 9.65
CA HIS A 135 -2.49 -15.89 10.98
C HIS A 135 -2.62 -17.43 10.93
N GLU A 136 -3.41 -17.97 10.00
CA GLU A 136 -3.52 -19.42 9.79
C GLU A 136 -2.16 -20.05 9.47
N ALA A 137 -1.41 -19.44 8.53
CA ALA A 137 -0.08 -19.92 8.18
C ALA A 137 0.91 -19.89 9.34
N TRP A 138 0.76 -18.91 10.25
CA TRP A 138 1.59 -18.82 11.46
C TRP A 138 1.22 -19.88 12.50
N VAL A 139 -0.08 -20.04 12.80
CA VAL A 139 -0.57 -20.97 13.84
C VAL A 139 -0.38 -22.42 13.42
N ASP A 140 -0.68 -22.73 12.15
CA ASP A 140 -0.57 -24.08 11.60
C ASP A 140 0.86 -24.47 11.22
N GLY A 141 1.81 -23.49 11.30
CA GLY A 141 3.18 -23.72 10.91
C GLY A 141 3.33 -24.09 9.43
N GLN A 142 2.50 -23.50 8.56
CA GLN A 142 2.50 -23.84 7.13
C GLN A 142 3.84 -23.50 6.49
N VAL A 143 4.39 -24.46 5.77
CA VAL A 143 5.64 -24.32 5.04
C VAL A 143 5.41 -24.59 3.55
N SER A 144 6.31 -24.08 2.72
CA SER A 144 6.28 -24.36 1.28
C SER A 144 6.53 -25.85 0.99
N ASN A 145 5.96 -26.36 -0.10
CA ASN A 145 6.15 -27.75 -0.54
C ASN A 145 7.51 -27.99 -1.22
N SER A 146 8.46 -27.09 -1.07
CA SER A 146 9.80 -27.23 -1.61
C SER A 146 10.75 -27.95 -0.64
N MET A 147 11.94 -28.33 -1.14
CA MET A 147 12.97 -28.94 -0.27
C MET A 147 13.52 -27.98 0.78
N TRP A 148 13.40 -26.66 0.60
CA TRP A 148 13.83 -25.66 1.58
C TRP A 148 12.75 -25.43 2.65
N SER A 149 11.48 -25.67 2.33
CA SER A 149 10.33 -25.56 3.23
C SER A 149 10.28 -24.27 4.06
N PRO A 150 10.40 -23.07 3.46
CA PRO A 150 10.31 -21.83 4.22
C PRO A 150 8.91 -21.58 4.72
N PRO A 151 8.72 -20.85 5.85
CA PRO A 151 7.41 -20.56 6.40
C PRO A 151 6.62 -19.62 5.50
N LEU A 152 5.42 -20.02 5.10
CA LEU A 152 4.50 -19.24 4.26
C LEU A 152 3.92 -18.01 4.99
N ALA A 153 4.04 -17.96 6.30
CA ALA A 153 3.65 -16.79 7.09
C ALA A 153 4.41 -15.51 6.69
N ILE A 154 5.63 -15.62 6.16
CA ILE A 154 6.45 -14.46 5.74
C ILE A 154 5.81 -13.75 4.54
N PRO A 155 5.60 -14.38 3.37
CA PRO A 155 5.01 -13.71 2.21
C PRO A 155 3.56 -13.29 2.48
N TYR A 156 2.77 -14.07 3.23
CA TYR A 156 1.40 -13.68 3.59
C TYR A 156 1.37 -12.49 4.54
N GLY A 157 2.31 -12.40 5.48
CA GLY A 157 2.47 -11.23 6.35
C GLY A 157 2.85 -9.97 5.58
N LEU A 158 3.79 -10.06 4.63
CA LEU A 158 4.15 -8.94 3.75
C LEU A 158 2.97 -8.48 2.88
N MET A 159 2.19 -9.42 2.35
CA MET A 159 0.97 -9.13 1.61
C MET A 159 -0.06 -8.41 2.49
N ALA A 160 -0.31 -8.92 3.70
CA ALA A 160 -1.26 -8.33 4.64
C ALA A 160 -0.84 -6.91 5.07
N ALA A 161 0.45 -6.70 5.37
CA ALA A 161 1.00 -5.40 5.72
C ALA A 161 0.88 -4.40 4.55
N GLY A 162 1.26 -4.80 3.33
CA GLY A 162 1.16 -3.97 2.15
C GLY A 162 -0.29 -3.57 1.82
N MET A 163 -1.23 -4.52 1.92
CA MET A 163 -2.66 -4.23 1.72
C MET A 163 -3.23 -3.30 2.80
N THR A 164 -2.75 -3.41 4.04
CA THR A 164 -3.14 -2.49 5.12
C THR A 164 -2.64 -1.08 4.85
N LEU A 165 -1.39 -0.92 4.41
CA LEU A 165 -0.83 0.38 4.02
C LEU A 165 -1.60 0.99 2.84
N LEU A 166 -1.98 0.18 1.86
CA LEU A 166 -2.80 0.60 0.74
C LEU A 166 -4.18 1.10 1.19
N CYS A 167 -4.84 0.37 2.08
CA CYS A 167 -6.12 0.80 2.67
C CYS A 167 -5.99 2.14 3.40
N LEU A 168 -4.94 2.32 4.21
CA LEU A 168 -4.67 3.57 4.91
C LEU A 168 -4.44 4.74 3.93
N GLN A 169 -3.72 4.49 2.85
CA GLN A 169 -3.48 5.50 1.81
C GLN A 169 -4.76 5.93 1.10
N ILE A 170 -5.64 4.98 0.74
CA ILE A 170 -6.93 5.27 0.11
C ILE A 170 -7.84 6.01 1.10
N LEU A 171 -7.87 5.58 2.36
CA LEU A 171 -8.66 6.23 3.40
C LEU A 171 -8.27 7.70 3.60
N LEU A 172 -6.97 8.01 3.63
CA LEU A 172 -6.48 9.38 3.67
C LEU A 172 -6.98 10.20 2.47
N GLN A 173 -6.87 9.64 1.27
CA GLN A 173 -7.32 10.32 0.04
C GLN A 173 -8.83 10.58 0.04
N LEU A 174 -9.62 9.74 0.69
CA LEU A 174 -11.06 9.93 0.88
C LEU A 174 -11.37 11.04 1.92
N MET A 175 -10.54 11.17 2.96
CA MET A 175 -10.76 12.15 4.04
C MET A 175 -10.35 13.58 3.68
N ILE A 176 -9.32 13.77 2.86
CA ILE A 176 -8.80 15.09 2.45
C ILE A 176 -9.87 15.99 1.82
N PRO A 177 -10.67 15.56 0.83
CA PRO A 177 -11.71 16.39 0.23
C PRO A 177 -12.86 16.70 1.21
N LEU A 178 -13.08 15.89 2.23
CA LEU A 178 -14.10 16.11 3.26
C LEU A 178 -13.69 17.18 4.28
N THR A 179 -12.39 17.33 4.52
CA THR A 179 -11.84 18.28 5.50
C THR A 179 -11.56 19.68 4.92
N GLY A 180 -11.79 19.90 3.61
CA GLY A 180 -11.58 21.22 2.99
C GLY A 180 -10.11 21.65 2.84
N ALA A 181 -9.16 20.80 3.17
CA ALA A 181 -7.71 21.10 3.19
C ALA A 181 -7.03 21.00 1.81
N ALA A 182 -7.76 20.66 0.76
CA ALA A 182 -7.19 20.48 -0.56
C ALA A 182 -7.55 21.65 -1.48
N ARG A 183 -6.73 22.72 -1.44
CA ARG A 183 -6.47 23.59 -2.61
C ARG A 183 -5.36 24.58 -2.29
N GLN A 184 -4.15 24.18 -2.51
CA GLN A 184 -3.13 25.09 -3.06
C GLN A 184 -2.29 24.30 -4.05
#